data_f656f789fd2d60912e52ede948bec3b0
#
_entry.id   f656f789fd2d60912e52ede948bec3b0
#
_cell.length_a   1.000
_cell.length_b   1.000
_cell.length_c   1.000
_cell.angle_alpha   90.00
_cell.angle_beta   90.00
_cell.angle_gamma   90.00
#
_symmetry.space_group_name_H-M   'P 1'
#
loop_
_entity.id
_entity.type
_entity.pdbx_description
1 polymer ?
#
loop_
_entity_poly.entity_id
_entity_poly.type
_entity_poly.pdbx_seq_one_letter_code
_entity_poly.pdbx_strand_id
1 'polypeptide(L)'
;MSLAAYKVIHVLSIMLLFTAFGSMLSGLQSGASRKLAGMTHGLALVLILVSGFGALAKIGLSNPGIWPGWLWLKVLIWIVFGGVIVLIRRAPRASTLLWWVLPLLGGLAGYLAMYKP
;
A
#
# COMPACT_ATOMS: atom_id res chain seq x y z
N MET A 1 15.14 12.51 9.70
CA MET A 1 15.52 11.63 8.58
C MET A 1 15.49 12.41 7.27
N SER A 2 16.31 12.03 6.30
CA SER A 2 16.30 12.64 4.97
C SER A 2 15.08 12.21 4.17
N LEU A 3 14.76 12.97 3.11
CA LEU A 3 13.72 12.57 2.16
C LEU A 3 14.02 11.21 1.55
N ALA A 4 15.27 10.93 1.19
CA ALA A 4 15.67 9.64 0.64
C ALA A 4 15.39 8.50 1.62
N ALA A 5 15.66 8.68 2.92
CA ALA A 5 15.37 7.68 3.94
C ALA A 5 13.87 7.38 4.03
N TYR A 6 13.02 8.41 4.02
CA TYR A 6 11.56 8.21 4.01
C TYR A 6 11.11 7.46 2.77
N LYS A 7 11.67 7.76 1.61
CA LYS A 7 11.33 7.06 0.37
C LYS A 7 11.72 5.59 0.41
N VAL A 8 12.90 5.26 0.96
CA VAL A 8 13.33 3.86 1.10
C VAL A 8 12.40 3.10 2.02
N ILE A 9 12.05 3.66 3.17
CA ILE A 9 11.13 3.03 4.11
C ILE A 9 9.75 2.83 3.45
N HIS A 10 9.29 3.82 2.70
CA HIS A 10 8.01 3.77 2.00
C HIS A 10 7.98 2.64 0.97
N VAL A 11 9.01 2.52 0.14
CA VAL A 11 9.11 1.46 -0.88
C VAL A 11 9.21 0.09 -0.21
N LEU A 12 10.03 -0.04 0.85
CA LEU A 12 10.13 -1.30 1.58
C LEU A 12 8.79 -1.72 2.17
N SER A 13 8.06 -0.76 2.73
CA SER A 13 6.73 -1.03 3.30
C SER A 13 5.74 -1.48 2.23
N ILE A 14 5.80 -0.90 1.03
CA ILE A 14 4.97 -1.33 -0.09
C ILE A 14 5.32 -2.77 -0.49
N MET A 15 6.60 -3.12 -0.52
CA MET A 15 7.02 -4.49 -0.81
C MET A 15 6.51 -5.48 0.23
N LEU A 16 6.54 -5.11 1.52
CA LEU A 16 5.96 -5.92 2.58
C LEU A 16 4.46 -6.11 2.39
N LEU A 17 3.76 -5.05 2.00
CA LEU A 17 2.32 -5.12 1.73
C LEU A 17 2.03 -6.12 0.60
N PHE A 18 2.77 -6.06 -0.50
CA PHE A 18 2.57 -6.97 -1.62
C PHE A 18 2.99 -8.40 -1.28
N THR A 19 3.98 -8.59 -0.40
CA THR A 19 4.32 -9.92 0.13
C THR A 19 3.12 -10.51 0.88
N ALA A 20 2.47 -9.72 1.72
CA ALA A 20 1.27 -10.16 2.42
C ALA A 20 0.13 -10.48 1.45
N PHE A 21 -0.10 -9.65 0.43
CA PHE A 21 -1.11 -9.93 -0.59
C PHE A 21 -0.82 -11.22 -1.34
N GLY A 22 0.43 -11.45 -1.76
CA GLY A 22 0.82 -12.67 -2.45
C GLY A 22 0.53 -13.90 -1.61
N SER A 23 0.85 -13.85 -0.32
CA SER A 23 0.55 -14.93 0.61
C SER A 23 -0.95 -15.20 0.72
N MET A 24 -1.75 -14.13 0.85
CA MET A 24 -3.21 -14.26 0.95
C MET A 24 -3.82 -14.81 -0.33
N LEU A 25 -3.36 -14.35 -1.50
CA LEU A 25 -3.92 -14.73 -2.79
C LEU A 25 -3.52 -16.15 -3.21
N SER A 26 -2.45 -16.70 -2.63
CA SER A 26 -1.97 -18.06 -2.95
C SER A 26 -2.97 -19.16 -2.56
N GLY A 27 -3.83 -18.88 -1.58
CA GLY A 27 -4.76 -19.87 -1.05
C GLY A 27 -4.11 -20.96 -0.20
N LEU A 28 -2.81 -20.86 0.06
CA LEU A 28 -2.05 -21.88 0.78
C LEU A 28 -1.82 -21.53 2.26
N GLN A 29 -2.61 -20.63 2.80
CA GLN A 29 -2.43 -20.17 4.17
C GLN A 29 -2.95 -21.18 5.19
N SER A 30 -2.10 -21.51 6.17
CA SER A 30 -2.50 -22.17 7.43
C SER A 30 -2.92 -21.09 8.45
N GLY A 31 -3.36 -21.53 9.65
CA GLY A 31 -3.72 -20.59 10.72
C GLY A 31 -2.60 -19.62 11.06
N ALA A 32 -1.36 -20.12 11.21
CA ALA A 32 -0.21 -19.29 11.56
C ALA A 32 0.17 -18.33 10.44
N SER A 33 0.23 -18.80 9.18
CA SER A 33 0.59 -17.96 8.05
C SER A 33 -0.49 -16.92 7.74
N ARG A 34 -1.76 -17.27 7.96
CA ARG A 34 -2.87 -16.33 7.81
C ARG A 34 -2.76 -15.17 8.81
N LYS A 35 -2.43 -15.47 10.05
CA LYS A 35 -2.21 -14.47 11.08
C LYS A 35 -1.01 -13.58 10.74
N LEU A 36 0.09 -14.18 10.32
CA LEU A 36 1.29 -13.45 9.93
C LEU A 36 1.01 -12.50 8.75
N ALA A 37 0.31 -12.97 7.73
CA ALA A 37 -0.05 -12.14 6.57
C ALA A 37 -0.93 -10.96 6.99
N GLY A 38 -1.91 -11.19 7.87
CA GLY A 38 -2.77 -10.11 8.39
C GLY A 38 -2.00 -9.07 9.18
N MET A 39 -1.09 -9.50 10.04
CA MET A 39 -0.23 -8.60 10.82
C MET A 39 0.72 -7.81 9.92
N THR A 40 1.33 -8.47 8.94
CA THR A 40 2.22 -7.83 7.98
C THR A 40 1.46 -6.78 7.15
N HIS A 41 0.25 -7.12 6.72
CA HIS A 41 -0.62 -6.20 5.98
C HIS A 41 -0.90 -4.93 6.79
N GLY A 42 -1.33 -5.07 8.06
CA GLY A 42 -1.61 -3.93 8.92
C GLY A 42 -0.38 -3.09 9.23
N LEU A 43 0.73 -3.73 9.57
CA LEU A 43 1.99 -3.04 9.83
C LEU A 43 2.48 -2.28 8.59
N ALA A 44 2.44 -2.92 7.44
CA ALA A 44 2.87 -2.30 6.18
C ALA A 44 2.03 -1.06 5.85
N LEU A 45 0.72 -1.12 6.05
CA LEU A 45 -0.16 0.03 5.82
C LEU A 45 0.20 1.22 6.71
N VAL A 46 0.46 0.97 8.00
CA VAL A 46 0.87 2.02 8.94
C VAL A 46 2.21 2.60 8.53
N LEU A 47 3.18 1.77 8.17
CA LEU A 47 4.51 2.23 7.75
C LEU A 47 4.44 3.03 6.45
N ILE A 48 3.60 2.62 5.50
CA ILE A 48 3.38 3.37 4.26
C ILE A 48 2.85 4.77 4.59
N LEU A 49 1.86 4.85 5.46
CA LEU A 49 1.27 6.13 5.83
C LEU A 49 2.27 7.03 6.54
N VAL A 50 2.96 6.52 7.55
CA VAL A 50 3.93 7.30 8.34
C VAL A 50 5.09 7.76 7.47
N SER A 51 5.67 6.88 6.65
CA SER A 51 6.77 7.25 5.76
C SER A 51 6.32 8.22 4.66
N GLY A 52 5.10 8.05 4.17
CA GLY A 52 4.52 8.97 3.20
C GLY A 52 4.36 10.38 3.77
N PHE A 53 3.80 10.51 4.97
CA PHE A 53 3.68 11.82 5.63
C PHE A 53 5.04 12.42 5.96
N GLY A 54 6.02 11.60 6.38
CA GLY A 54 7.38 12.08 6.61
C GLY A 54 8.00 12.67 5.34
N ALA A 55 7.83 11.98 4.21
CA ALA A 55 8.30 12.47 2.92
C ALA A 55 7.58 13.75 2.51
N LEU A 56 6.26 13.84 2.72
CA LEU A 56 5.47 15.04 2.41
C LEU A 56 5.93 16.24 3.23
N ALA A 57 6.23 16.04 4.50
CA ALA A 57 6.74 17.11 5.35
C ALA A 57 8.07 17.65 4.81
N LYS A 58 8.92 16.78 4.27
CA LYS A 58 10.22 17.18 3.70
C LYS A 58 10.09 18.01 2.42
N ILE A 59 9.00 17.82 1.66
CA ILE A 59 8.77 18.58 0.42
C ILE A 59 7.77 19.73 0.59
N GLY A 60 7.37 20.03 1.82
CA GLY A 60 6.50 21.15 2.12
C GLY A 60 5.00 20.90 1.91
N LEU A 61 4.57 19.65 1.81
CA LEU A 61 3.16 19.28 1.58
C LEU A 61 2.51 18.66 2.82
N SER A 62 2.88 19.11 4.01
CA SER A 62 2.30 18.59 5.24
C SER A 62 0.85 19.04 5.48
N ASN A 63 0.41 20.12 4.83
CA ASN A 63 -0.95 20.63 4.98
C ASN A 63 -1.88 20.01 3.92
N PRO A 64 -2.90 19.20 4.32
CA PRO A 64 -3.82 18.58 3.36
C PRO A 64 -4.57 19.59 2.50
N GLY A 65 -4.76 20.81 2.96
CA GLY A 65 -5.47 21.85 2.21
C GLY A 65 -4.79 22.27 0.91
N ILE A 66 -3.50 21.99 0.75
CA ILE A 66 -2.73 22.33 -0.45
C ILE A 66 -2.30 21.10 -1.26
N TRP A 67 -2.82 19.92 -0.92
CA TRP A 67 -2.44 18.69 -1.63
C TRP A 67 -2.96 18.69 -3.05
N PRO A 68 -2.11 18.37 -4.03
CA PRO A 68 -2.56 18.21 -5.41
C PRO A 68 -3.40 16.93 -5.58
N GLY A 69 -4.15 16.87 -6.70
CA GLY A 69 -5.04 15.74 -6.97
C GLY A 69 -4.35 14.38 -7.00
N TRP A 70 -3.11 14.32 -7.51
CA TRP A 70 -2.37 13.04 -7.56
C TRP A 70 -2.13 12.46 -6.16
N LEU A 71 -1.98 13.32 -5.16
CA LEU A 71 -1.76 12.88 -3.79
C LEU A 71 -3.04 12.31 -3.17
N TRP A 72 -4.18 12.95 -3.42
CA TRP A 72 -5.48 12.43 -2.99
C TRP A 72 -5.78 11.09 -3.63
N LEU A 73 -5.41 10.91 -4.89
CA LEU A 73 -5.58 9.63 -5.58
C LEU A 73 -4.71 8.54 -4.95
N LYS A 74 -3.49 8.86 -4.52
CA LYS A 74 -2.64 7.93 -3.79
C LYS A 74 -3.24 7.53 -2.43
N VAL A 75 -3.86 8.48 -1.73
CA VAL A 75 -4.57 8.18 -0.48
C VAL A 75 -5.74 7.23 -0.74
N LEU A 76 -6.48 7.43 -1.82
CA LEU A 76 -7.56 6.54 -2.21
C LEU A 76 -7.05 5.12 -2.50
N ILE A 77 -5.93 5.00 -3.21
CA ILE A 77 -5.30 3.70 -3.47
C ILE A 77 -4.89 3.02 -2.15
N TRP A 78 -4.36 3.77 -1.20
CA TRP A 78 -4.00 3.25 0.13
C TRP A 78 -5.23 2.71 0.86
N ILE A 79 -6.36 3.42 0.79
CA ILE A 79 -7.62 2.98 1.39
C ILE A 79 -8.08 1.67 0.73
N VAL A 80 -8.00 1.57 -0.59
CA VAL A 80 -8.35 0.35 -1.33
C VAL A 80 -7.48 -0.82 -0.87
N PHE A 81 -6.17 -0.62 -0.75
CA PHE A 81 -5.27 -1.65 -0.26
C PHE A 81 -5.61 -2.09 1.17
N GLY A 82 -6.05 -1.15 2.01
CA GLY A 82 -6.48 -1.49 3.36
C GLY A 82 -7.75 -2.33 3.39
N GLY A 83 -8.70 -2.01 2.52
CA GLY A 83 -9.98 -2.72 2.45
C GLY A 83 -9.94 -4.04 1.72
N VAL A 84 -8.96 -4.25 0.85
CA VAL A 84 -8.93 -5.43 -0.02
C VAL A 84 -8.73 -6.75 0.74
N ILE A 85 -8.17 -6.70 1.94
CA ILE A 85 -8.03 -7.89 2.79
C ILE A 85 -9.39 -8.51 3.12
N VAL A 86 -10.39 -7.66 3.34
CA VAL A 86 -11.76 -8.12 3.58
C VAL A 86 -12.30 -8.85 2.36
N LEU A 87 -12.08 -8.28 1.18
CA LEU A 87 -12.51 -8.88 -0.08
C LEU A 87 -11.82 -10.22 -0.32
N ILE A 88 -10.51 -10.31 -0.09
CA ILE A 88 -9.75 -11.55 -0.26
C ILE A 88 -10.30 -12.65 0.65
N ARG A 89 -10.62 -12.30 1.91
CA ARG A 89 -11.06 -13.28 2.89
C ARG A 89 -12.52 -13.70 2.72
N ARG A 90 -13.37 -12.77 2.24
CA ARG A 90 -14.82 -13.04 2.07
C ARG A 90 -15.19 -13.53 0.69
N ALA A 91 -14.41 -13.18 -0.33
CA ALA A 91 -14.71 -13.53 -1.72
C ALA A 91 -13.46 -14.13 -2.39
N PRO A 92 -13.12 -15.41 -2.07
CA PRO A 92 -11.94 -16.05 -2.66
C PRO A 92 -11.98 -16.11 -4.19
N ARG A 93 -13.17 -16.03 -4.78
CA ARG A 93 -13.34 -16.00 -6.24
C ARG A 93 -12.69 -14.79 -6.89
N ALA A 94 -12.51 -13.70 -6.14
CA ALA A 94 -11.88 -12.50 -6.63
C ALA A 94 -10.34 -12.61 -6.69
N SER A 95 -9.74 -13.69 -6.18
CA SER A 95 -8.28 -13.84 -6.10
C SER A 95 -7.60 -13.69 -7.45
N THR A 96 -8.14 -14.28 -8.50
CA THR A 96 -7.55 -14.20 -9.84
C THR A 96 -7.58 -12.78 -10.37
N LEU A 97 -8.68 -12.06 -10.16
CA LEU A 97 -8.80 -10.66 -10.54
C LEU A 97 -7.85 -9.80 -9.74
N LEU A 98 -7.78 -9.99 -8.43
CA LEU A 98 -6.91 -9.21 -7.54
C LEU A 98 -5.44 -9.47 -7.82
N TRP A 99 -5.08 -10.67 -8.26
CA TRP A 99 -3.71 -11.00 -8.65
C TRP A 99 -3.16 -10.01 -9.68
N TRP A 100 -4.00 -9.54 -10.59
CA TRP A 100 -3.61 -8.57 -11.62
C TRP A 100 -3.91 -7.13 -11.21
N VAL A 101 -5.05 -6.89 -10.53
CA VAL A 101 -5.49 -5.54 -10.18
C VAL A 101 -4.57 -4.91 -9.15
N LEU A 102 -4.11 -5.66 -8.14
CA LEU A 102 -3.28 -5.10 -7.09
C LEU A 102 -1.93 -4.59 -7.59
N PRO A 103 -1.16 -5.35 -8.41
CA PRO A 103 0.06 -4.81 -9.00
C PRO A 103 -0.18 -3.60 -9.89
N LEU A 104 -1.28 -3.57 -10.64
CA LEU A 104 -1.62 -2.44 -11.51
C LEU A 104 -1.92 -1.19 -10.68
N LEU A 105 -2.62 -1.31 -9.56
CA LEU A 105 -2.85 -0.19 -8.65
C LEU A 105 -1.54 0.30 -8.02
N GLY A 106 -0.66 -0.62 -7.65
CA GLY A 106 0.67 -0.28 -7.15
C GLY A 106 1.49 0.47 -8.19
N GLY A 107 1.44 0.02 -9.43
CA GLY A 107 2.08 0.70 -10.56
C GLY A 107 1.51 2.10 -10.81
N LEU A 108 0.20 2.24 -10.69
CA LEU A 108 -0.46 3.56 -10.81
C LEU A 108 0.00 4.50 -9.69
N ALA A 109 0.09 4.01 -8.46
CA ALA A 109 0.60 4.82 -7.36
C ALA A 109 2.05 5.25 -7.61
N GLY A 110 2.88 4.36 -8.14
CA GLY A 110 4.26 4.67 -8.53
C GLY A 110 4.32 5.73 -9.63
N TYR A 111 3.47 5.59 -10.64
CA TYR A 111 3.36 6.59 -11.71
C TYR A 111 3.02 7.96 -11.14
N LEU A 112 2.03 8.04 -10.26
CA LEU A 112 1.62 9.30 -9.64
C LEU A 112 2.75 9.91 -8.80
N ALA A 113 3.56 9.07 -8.15
CA ALA A 113 4.69 9.55 -7.37
C ALA A 113 5.82 10.11 -8.24
N MET A 114 6.07 9.46 -9.38
CA MET A 114 7.19 9.83 -10.26
C MET A 114 6.84 11.03 -11.15
N TYR A 115 5.65 11.06 -11.71
CA TYR A 115 5.25 12.10 -12.68
C TYR A 115 4.46 13.24 -12.05
N LYS A 116 3.82 13.00 -10.93
CA LYS A 116 3.06 14.03 -10.18
C LYS A 116 2.13 14.85 -11.07
N PRO A 117 1.26 14.19 -11.86
CA PRO A 117 0.37 14.90 -12.78
C PRO A 117 -0.63 15.82 -12.10
#